data_d975ba176fa235c0b29d5a359d36e3cc
#
_entry.id   d975ba176fa235c0b29d5a359d36e3cc
#
_cell.length_a   1.000
_cell.length_b   1.000
_cell.length_c   1.000
_cell.angle_alpha   90.00
_cell.angle_beta   90.00
_cell.angle_gamma   90.00
#
_symmetry.space_group_name_H-M   'P 1'
#
loop_
_entity.id
_entity.type
_entity.pdbx_description
1 polymer ?
#
loop_
_entity_poly.entity_id
_entity_poly.type
_entity_poly.pdbx_seq_one_letter_code
_entity_poly.pdbx_strand_id
1 'polypeptide(L)'
;MNIRLHADSFKPNQTLVLSGSKSETNRMFLLQALFPEIKIENVSNSDDSLAMEKALKFSSEIVDVHHAGTAMRFLTAFFATQKNREVVLTGSSRMQQRPIHILVDA
;
A
#
# COMPACT_ATOMS: atom_id res chain seq x y z
N MET A 1 -18.72 -15.97 10.32
CA MET A 1 -19.51 -14.81 10.75
C MET A 1 -20.65 -14.60 9.75
N ASN A 2 -21.86 -14.55 10.21
CA ASN A 2 -23.03 -14.26 9.37
C ASN A 2 -23.50 -12.84 9.66
N ILE A 3 -23.68 -12.05 8.61
CA ILE A 3 -24.18 -10.67 8.72
C ILE A 3 -25.53 -10.60 8.02
N ARG A 4 -26.55 -10.12 8.71
CA ARG A 4 -27.86 -9.81 8.13
C ARG A 4 -27.99 -8.29 8.06
N LEU A 5 -28.15 -7.77 6.85
CA LEU A 5 -28.44 -6.37 6.62
C LEU A 5 -29.93 -6.17 6.43
N HIS A 6 -30.47 -5.14 7.07
CA HIS A 6 -31.86 -4.71 6.94
C HIS A 6 -31.89 -3.20 6.72
N ALA A 7 -32.65 -2.75 5.75
CA ALA A 7 -32.83 -1.33 5.46
C ALA A 7 -34.34 -1.03 5.44
N ASP A 8 -34.80 -0.22 6.38
CA ASP A 8 -36.19 0.19 6.48
C ASP A 8 -36.55 1.36 5.56
N SER A 9 -35.58 2.18 5.21
CA SER A 9 -35.81 3.35 4.35
C SER A 9 -34.53 3.79 3.65
N PHE A 10 -34.70 4.40 2.49
CA PHE A 10 -33.64 5.12 1.78
C PHE A 10 -33.80 6.62 2.01
N LYS A 11 -32.69 7.29 2.28
CA LYS A 11 -32.63 8.75 2.30
C LYS A 11 -32.12 9.22 0.92
N PRO A 12 -32.98 9.83 0.08
CA PRO A 12 -32.54 10.34 -1.21
C PRO A 12 -31.63 11.56 -1.05
N ASN A 13 -30.90 11.91 -2.10
CA ASN A 13 -30.04 13.08 -2.16
C ASN A 13 -28.95 13.15 -1.09
N GLN A 14 -28.35 11.99 -0.78
CA GLN A 14 -27.18 11.92 0.10
C GLN A 14 -25.91 12.04 -0.72
N THR A 15 -24.96 12.80 -0.21
CA THR A 15 -23.60 12.90 -0.78
C THR A 15 -22.66 12.05 0.04
N LEU A 16 -21.93 11.16 -0.63
CA LEU A 16 -20.86 10.35 -0.03
C LEU A 16 -19.52 10.83 -0.56
N VAL A 17 -18.59 11.11 0.34
CA VAL A 17 -17.20 11.42 -0.01
C VAL A 17 -16.37 10.15 0.15
N LEU A 18 -15.80 9.69 -0.96
CA LEU A 18 -14.97 8.48 -0.99
C LEU A 18 -13.50 8.86 -1.06
N SER A 19 -12.66 8.10 -0.34
CA SER A 19 -11.21 8.15 -0.54
C SER A 19 -10.83 7.55 -1.89
N GLY A 20 -9.63 7.85 -2.36
CA GLY A 20 -9.11 7.28 -3.59
C GLY A 20 -8.97 5.75 -3.54
N SER A 21 -8.83 5.16 -4.72
CA SER A 21 -8.60 3.72 -4.88
C SER A 21 -7.25 3.31 -4.29
N LYS A 22 -7.24 2.28 -3.45
CA LYS A 22 -6.00 1.70 -2.91
C LYS A 22 -5.04 1.26 -4.01
N SER A 23 -5.55 0.55 -5.00
CA SER A 23 -4.75 0.03 -6.11
C SER A 23 -4.09 1.12 -6.94
N GLU A 24 -4.81 2.18 -7.23
CA GLU A 24 -4.28 3.32 -7.98
C GLU A 24 -3.29 4.11 -7.13
N THR A 25 -3.65 4.42 -5.90
CA THR A 25 -2.80 5.16 -4.97
C THR A 25 -1.43 4.50 -4.79
N ASN A 26 -1.40 3.18 -4.55
CA ASN A 26 -0.14 2.46 -4.33
C ASN A 26 0.77 2.51 -5.58
N ARG A 27 0.19 2.39 -6.78
CA ARG A 27 0.93 2.51 -8.04
C ARG A 27 1.45 3.92 -8.25
N MET A 28 0.61 4.93 -7.97
CA MET A 28 0.99 6.33 -8.13
C MET A 28 2.07 6.74 -7.14
N PHE A 29 2.05 6.26 -5.90
CA PHE A 29 3.13 6.50 -4.94
C PHE A 29 4.46 5.92 -5.43
N LEU A 30 4.46 4.73 -6.03
CA LEU A 30 5.65 4.15 -6.62
C LEU A 30 6.19 5.01 -7.77
N LEU A 31 5.30 5.44 -8.67
CA LEU A 31 5.67 6.33 -9.77
C LEU A 31 6.18 7.68 -9.26
N GLN A 32 5.55 8.27 -8.24
CA GLN A 32 6.01 9.51 -7.63
C GLN A 32 7.40 9.36 -6.99
N ALA A 33 7.72 8.20 -6.39
CA ALA A 33 9.04 7.94 -5.86
C ALA A 33 10.13 7.89 -6.94
N LEU A 34 9.76 7.49 -8.16
CA LEU A 34 10.65 7.47 -9.34
C LEU A 34 10.67 8.82 -10.08
N PHE A 35 9.55 9.54 -10.08
CA PHE A 35 9.32 10.79 -10.79
C PHE A 35 8.68 11.80 -9.84
N PRO A 36 9.48 12.55 -9.05
CA PRO A 36 8.99 13.41 -7.95
C PRO A 36 8.05 14.55 -8.38
N GLU A 37 8.02 14.90 -9.65
CA GLU A 37 7.13 15.91 -10.22
C GLU A 37 5.65 15.48 -10.28
N ILE A 38 5.36 14.18 -10.13
CA ILE A 38 4.00 13.67 -10.14
C ILE A 38 3.26 14.15 -8.89
N LYS A 39 2.12 14.81 -9.11
CA LYS A 39 1.18 15.19 -8.05
C LYS A 39 0.03 14.20 -7.99
N ILE A 40 -0.30 13.78 -6.79
CA ILE A 40 -1.37 12.81 -6.56
C ILE A 40 -2.42 13.48 -5.69
N GLU A 41 -3.67 13.43 -6.16
CA GLU A 41 -4.82 13.96 -5.42
C GLU A 41 -5.75 12.82 -5.00
N ASN A 42 -6.53 13.03 -3.94
CA ASN A 42 -7.49 12.06 -3.41
C ASN A 42 -6.90 10.67 -3.18
N VAL A 43 -5.80 10.60 -2.46
CA VAL A 43 -5.16 9.32 -2.11
C VAL A 43 -6.04 8.44 -1.22
N SER A 44 -5.83 7.14 -1.30
CA SER A 44 -6.48 6.17 -0.42
C SER A 44 -5.96 6.29 1.00
N ASN A 45 -6.85 6.16 1.97
CA ASN A 45 -6.53 6.06 3.39
C ASN A 45 -6.45 4.61 3.90
N SER A 46 -6.30 3.65 3.00
CA SER A 46 -6.13 2.23 3.38
C SER A 46 -4.78 1.98 4.05
N ASP A 47 -4.70 0.97 4.90
CA ASP A 47 -3.46 0.57 5.58
C ASP A 47 -2.32 0.29 4.59
N ASP A 48 -2.62 -0.36 3.46
CA ASP A 48 -1.65 -0.57 2.37
C ASP A 48 -1.06 0.73 1.84
N SER A 49 -1.92 1.72 1.58
CA SER A 49 -1.48 3.01 1.03
C SER A 49 -0.68 3.82 2.04
N LEU A 50 -1.08 3.79 3.31
CA LEU A 50 -0.33 4.43 4.39
C LEU A 50 1.05 3.78 4.59
N ALA A 51 1.13 2.45 4.52
CA ALA A 51 2.40 1.73 4.60
C ALA A 51 3.33 2.06 3.41
N MET A 52 2.79 2.14 2.19
CA MET A 52 3.52 2.56 0.99
C MET A 52 4.07 3.97 1.13
N GLU A 53 3.22 4.92 1.50
CA GLU A 53 3.61 6.32 1.66
C GLU A 53 4.73 6.48 2.68
N LYS A 54 4.58 5.86 3.84
CA LYS A 54 5.58 5.87 4.90
C LYS A 54 6.92 5.29 4.43
N ALA A 55 6.89 4.13 3.79
CA ALA A 55 8.08 3.44 3.33
C ALA A 55 8.86 4.22 2.27
N LEU A 56 8.16 4.93 1.38
CA LEU A 56 8.77 5.69 0.29
C LEU A 56 9.26 7.08 0.74
N LYS A 57 8.62 7.69 1.74
CA LYS A 57 9.01 9.02 2.25
C LYS A 57 10.14 8.98 3.28
N PHE A 58 10.24 7.94 4.06
CA PHE A 58 11.21 7.84 5.15
C PHE A 58 12.34 6.88 4.82
N SER A 59 13.58 7.34 4.96
CA SER A 59 14.77 6.50 4.81
C SER A 59 14.97 5.68 6.06
N SER A 60 14.34 4.50 6.13
CA SER A 60 14.54 3.53 7.19
C SER A 60 15.23 2.27 6.65
N GLU A 61 16.13 1.71 7.44
CA GLU A 61 16.74 0.40 7.13
C GLU A 61 15.77 -0.75 7.36
N ILE A 62 14.79 -0.56 8.25
CA ILE A 62 13.73 -1.55 8.52
C ILE A 62 12.39 -0.92 8.16
N VAL A 63 11.68 -1.57 7.27
CA VAL A 63 10.36 -1.16 6.79
C VAL A 63 9.35 -2.23 7.15
N ASP A 64 8.52 -1.95 8.14
CA ASP A 64 7.43 -2.82 8.55
C ASP A 64 6.15 -2.43 7.81
N VAL A 65 5.67 -3.32 6.96
CA VAL A 65 4.42 -3.14 6.22
C VAL A 65 3.22 -3.82 6.88
N HIS A 66 3.41 -4.42 8.04
CA HIS A 66 2.39 -5.10 8.83
C HIS A 66 1.58 -6.12 7.99
N HIS A 67 0.33 -5.83 7.65
CA HIS A 67 -0.54 -6.69 6.83
C HIS A 67 -0.63 -6.28 5.36
N ALA A 68 0.09 -5.23 4.95
CA ALA A 68 -0.01 -4.62 3.64
C ALA A 68 0.69 -5.45 2.55
N GLY A 69 0.04 -6.49 2.05
CA GLY A 69 0.62 -7.44 1.10
C GLY A 69 0.99 -6.83 -0.26
N THR A 70 0.22 -5.86 -0.73
CA THR A 70 0.54 -5.12 -1.97
C THR A 70 1.77 -4.24 -1.76
N ALA A 71 1.85 -3.55 -0.61
CA ALA A 71 3.01 -2.75 -0.25
C ALA A 71 4.28 -3.60 -0.16
N MET A 72 4.23 -4.78 0.47
CA MET A 72 5.37 -5.70 0.53
C MET A 72 5.92 -6.00 -0.87
N ARG A 73 5.07 -6.35 -1.83
CA ARG A 73 5.50 -6.71 -3.18
C ARG A 73 6.06 -5.52 -3.97
N PHE A 74 5.38 -4.39 -3.94
CA PHE A 74 5.82 -3.20 -4.65
C PHE A 74 7.14 -2.66 -4.09
N LEU A 75 7.28 -2.63 -2.77
CA LEU A 75 8.49 -2.16 -2.11
C LEU A 75 9.67 -3.11 -2.32
N THR A 76 9.44 -4.44 -2.39
CA THR A 76 10.48 -5.40 -2.75
C THR A 76 11.08 -5.06 -4.10
N ALA A 77 10.25 -4.89 -5.13
CA ALA A 77 10.72 -4.52 -6.46
C ALA A 77 11.40 -3.15 -6.47
N PHE A 78 10.81 -2.15 -5.80
CA PHE A 78 11.35 -0.80 -5.75
C PHE A 78 12.74 -0.77 -5.09
N PHE A 79 12.87 -1.32 -3.88
CA PHE A 79 14.15 -1.29 -3.17
C PHE A 79 15.24 -2.13 -3.84
N ALA A 80 14.88 -3.21 -4.53
CA ALA A 80 15.83 -3.99 -5.34
C ALA A 80 16.49 -3.16 -6.46
N THR A 81 15.85 -2.10 -6.94
CA THR A 81 16.41 -1.21 -7.96
C THR A 81 17.27 -0.07 -7.40
N GLN A 82 17.26 0.13 -6.08
CA GLN A 82 17.99 1.25 -5.45
C GLN A 82 19.45 0.89 -5.23
N LYS A 83 20.35 1.62 -5.87
CA LYS A 83 21.79 1.40 -5.72
C LYS A 83 22.27 1.78 -4.31
N ASN A 84 23.16 0.98 -3.74
CA ASN A 84 23.82 1.23 -2.45
C ASN A 84 22.84 1.43 -1.29
N ARG A 85 21.69 0.79 -1.35
CA ARG A 85 20.68 0.82 -0.30
C ARG A 85 20.30 -0.60 0.11
N GLU A 86 20.50 -0.89 1.38
CA GLU A 86 20.04 -2.12 2.01
C GLU A 86 18.80 -1.81 2.86
N VAL A 87 17.75 -2.60 2.68
CA VAL A 87 16.49 -2.44 3.40
C VAL A 87 15.96 -3.80 3.81
N VAL A 88 15.58 -3.93 5.07
CA VAL A 88 14.87 -5.10 5.58
C VAL A 88 13.38 -4.83 5.51
N LEU A 89 12.68 -5.53 4.62
CA LEU A 89 11.23 -5.52 4.58
C LEU A 89 10.68 -6.59 5.53
N THR A 90 9.78 -6.19 6.42
CA THR A 90 9.14 -7.07 7.38
C THR A 90 7.65 -6.79 7.49
N GLY A 91 6.95 -7.61 8.26
CA GLY A 91 5.53 -7.47 8.53
C GLY A 91 5.08 -8.43 9.61
N SER A 92 3.77 -8.55 9.81
CA SER A 92 3.19 -9.47 10.78
C SER A 92 3.63 -10.92 10.54
N SER A 93 3.48 -11.77 11.56
CA SER A 93 3.78 -13.21 11.45
C SER A 93 3.12 -13.86 10.24
N ARG A 94 1.88 -13.47 9.93
CA ARG A 94 1.16 -13.96 8.75
C ARG A 94 1.80 -13.42 7.45
N MET A 95 2.28 -12.19 7.43
CA MET A 95 2.97 -11.64 6.27
C MET A 95 4.26 -12.40 5.98
N GLN A 96 5.05 -12.74 7.00
CA GLN A 96 6.30 -13.48 6.88
C GLN A 96 6.10 -14.91 6.32
N GLN A 97 4.90 -15.48 6.45
CA GLN A 97 4.54 -16.78 5.91
C GLN A 97 4.05 -16.74 4.45
N ARG A 98 3.80 -15.55 3.91
CA ARG A 98 3.29 -15.41 2.53
C ARG A 98 4.41 -15.63 1.51
N PRO A 99 4.16 -16.42 0.46
CA PRO A 99 5.19 -16.68 -0.56
C PRO A 99 5.51 -15.40 -1.34
N ILE A 100 6.79 -15.10 -1.46
CA ILE A 100 7.33 -13.97 -2.21
C ILE A 100 8.51 -14.35 -3.10
N HIS A 101 9.00 -15.59 -2.98
CA HIS A 101 10.21 -16.08 -3.65
C HIS A 101 10.18 -15.87 -5.17
N ILE A 102 9.03 -16.07 -5.83
CA ILE A 102 8.91 -15.88 -7.28
C ILE A 102 9.26 -14.43 -7.68
N LEU A 103 8.86 -13.45 -6.89
CA LEU A 103 9.22 -12.04 -7.14
C LEU A 103 10.69 -11.76 -6.82
N VAL A 104 11.24 -12.41 -5.79
CA VAL A 104 12.64 -12.22 -5.37
C VAL A 104 13.59 -12.87 -6.39
N ASP A 105 13.19 -13.99 -6.98
CA ASP A 105 13.98 -14.72 -7.96
C ASP A 105 13.95 -14.09 -9.37
N ALA A 106 13.01 -13.18 -9.61
CA ALA A 106 12.88 -12.48 -10.89
C ALA A 106 13.88 -11.33 -11.03
#